data_d4c2941b202335c606c067e5d8332c40
#
_entry.id   d4c2941b202335c606c067e5d8332c40
#
_cell.length_a   1.000
_cell.length_b   1.000
_cell.length_c   1.000
_cell.angle_alpha   90.00
_cell.angle_beta   90.00
_cell.angle_gamma   90.00
#
_symmetry.space_group_name_H-M   'P 1'
#
loop_
_entity.id
_entity.type
_entity.pdbx_description
1 polymer ?
#
loop_
_entity_poly.entity_id
_entity_poly.type
_entity_poly.pdbx_seq_one_letter_code
_entity_poly.pdbx_strand_id
1 'polypeptide(L)'
;MRGMGEIALLSQIARPSIAVITNVGTAHIGRLGSSEAIAVAKCELLAEMPAESIAILNHDHHRLMASAAKVWEGKTLTYGLEGGDLCGELLNNDTILLDGMELPLPLPGRHNAVNYLAALAVGKVLGIDWEVLKQGLSVQLPDGRARRYDLAQDIVILDETYNAGLESMLAGLRLLADTPGKRRIAVLGTMKELGDRAIEFHRQVGRAARDLQLDALFVFADFEEAAAMAAGAAGLPFVEIGDITAKDGREDLAKRLLGFVEKGDRILFKASHSVELNRVVEKFRADFAGE
;
A
#
# COMPACT_ATOMS: atom_id res chain seq x y z
N MET A 1 14.74 -3.25 6.58
CA MET A 1 15.34 -4.59 6.40
C MET A 1 16.30 -4.53 5.21
N ARG A 2 17.57 -4.63 5.47
CA ARG A 2 18.64 -4.55 4.44
C ARG A 2 19.23 -5.91 4.13
N GLY A 3 19.16 -6.87 5.08
CA GLY A 3 19.72 -8.21 4.96
C GLY A 3 19.12 -9.17 5.97
N MET A 4 19.55 -10.42 5.84
CA MET A 4 19.28 -11.50 6.81
C MET A 4 19.97 -11.19 8.15
N GLY A 5 19.36 -11.63 9.26
CA GLY A 5 19.88 -11.47 10.62
C GLY A 5 19.52 -10.15 11.30
N GLU A 6 19.08 -9.11 10.56
CA GLU A 6 18.71 -7.83 11.17
C GLU A 6 17.46 -7.95 12.04
N ILE A 7 16.44 -8.68 11.58
CA ILE A 7 15.22 -8.91 12.35
C ILE A 7 15.49 -9.86 13.52
N ALA A 8 16.34 -10.87 13.34
CA ALA A 8 16.77 -11.74 14.42
C ALA A 8 17.39 -10.93 15.58
N LEU A 9 18.37 -10.08 15.26
CA LEU A 9 19.01 -9.21 16.27
C LEU A 9 18.00 -8.32 17.00
N LEU A 10 17.10 -7.66 16.26
CA LEU A 10 16.08 -6.81 16.85
C LEU A 10 15.09 -7.59 17.73
N SER A 11 14.75 -8.82 17.33
CA SER A 11 13.87 -9.71 18.12
C SER A 11 14.53 -10.15 19.41
N GLN A 12 15.82 -10.50 19.39
CA GLN A 12 16.61 -10.84 20.57
C GLN A 12 16.68 -9.69 21.58
N ILE A 13 16.78 -8.44 21.09
CA ILE A 13 16.80 -7.24 21.92
C ILE A 13 15.42 -6.94 22.50
N ALA A 14 14.37 -6.94 21.65
CA ALA A 14 13.02 -6.56 22.02
C ALA A 14 12.30 -7.64 22.84
N ARG A 15 12.60 -8.93 22.61
CA ARG A 15 11.97 -10.10 23.23
C ARG A 15 10.44 -9.96 23.22
N PRO A 16 9.80 -9.85 22.06
CA PRO A 16 8.38 -9.52 21.98
C PRO A 16 7.52 -10.66 22.53
N SER A 17 6.49 -10.32 23.31
CA SER A 17 5.45 -11.26 23.75
C SER A 17 4.35 -11.46 22.70
N ILE A 18 4.22 -10.50 21.76
CA ILE A 18 3.31 -10.56 20.60
C ILE A 18 4.10 -10.15 19.38
N ALA A 19 4.10 -10.99 18.35
CA ALA A 19 4.71 -10.71 17.06
C ALA A 19 3.65 -10.67 15.96
N VAL A 20 3.67 -9.64 15.12
CA VAL A 20 2.74 -9.49 13.99
C VAL A 20 3.52 -9.47 12.68
N ILE A 21 3.17 -10.36 11.75
CA ILE A 21 3.68 -10.31 10.38
C ILE A 21 2.49 -10.16 9.42
N THR A 22 2.37 -8.98 8.81
CA THR A 22 1.22 -8.63 7.98
C THR A 22 1.28 -9.23 6.58
N ASN A 23 2.46 -9.23 5.97
CA ASN A 23 2.64 -9.76 4.62
C ASN A 23 4.12 -10.05 4.30
N VAL A 24 4.33 -10.78 3.19
CA VAL A 24 5.62 -10.99 2.54
C VAL A 24 5.49 -10.53 1.10
N GLY A 25 5.63 -9.24 0.87
CA GLY A 25 5.60 -8.65 -0.47
C GLY A 25 6.96 -8.64 -1.15
N THR A 26 7.07 -7.84 -2.21
CA THR A 26 8.31 -7.67 -3.00
C THR A 26 9.21 -6.55 -2.49
N ALA A 27 8.81 -5.82 -1.45
CA ALA A 27 9.65 -4.79 -0.85
C ALA A 27 11.02 -5.35 -0.43
N HIS A 28 12.09 -4.67 -0.82
CA HIS A 28 13.50 -5.06 -0.61
C HIS A 28 13.96 -6.30 -1.41
N ILE A 29 13.24 -6.72 -2.44
CA ILE A 29 13.61 -7.89 -3.26
C ILE A 29 14.97 -7.68 -3.95
N GLY A 30 15.31 -6.46 -4.34
CA GLY A 30 16.62 -6.12 -4.89
C GLY A 30 17.79 -6.34 -3.92
N ARG A 31 17.54 -6.43 -2.60
CA ARG A 31 18.54 -6.69 -1.57
C ARG A 31 18.61 -8.15 -1.16
N LEU A 32 17.46 -8.81 -1.07
CA LEU A 32 17.32 -10.19 -0.59
C LEU A 32 17.23 -11.21 -1.70
N GLY A 33 17.05 -10.78 -2.95
CA GLY A 33 17.08 -11.62 -4.15
C GLY A 33 15.77 -12.33 -4.49
N SER A 34 14.98 -12.76 -3.49
CA SER A 34 13.72 -13.48 -3.75
C SER A 34 12.66 -13.21 -2.68
N SER A 35 11.40 -13.47 -3.04
CA SER A 35 10.28 -13.38 -2.09
C SER A 35 10.38 -14.45 -0.99
N GLU A 36 11.00 -15.57 -1.27
CA GLU A 36 11.30 -16.64 -0.32
C GLU A 36 12.31 -16.15 0.72
N ALA A 37 13.39 -15.48 0.30
CA ALA A 37 14.38 -14.89 1.20
C ALA A 37 13.75 -13.78 2.06
N ILE A 38 12.84 -12.97 1.51
CA ILE A 38 12.08 -11.98 2.27
C ILE A 38 11.21 -12.66 3.34
N ALA A 39 10.56 -13.78 3.00
CA ALA A 39 9.74 -14.52 3.96
C ALA A 39 10.60 -15.09 5.11
N VAL A 40 11.74 -15.69 4.79
CA VAL A 40 12.70 -16.20 5.79
C VAL A 40 13.17 -15.07 6.69
N ALA A 41 13.61 -13.94 6.12
CA ALA A 41 14.07 -12.78 6.89
C ALA A 41 12.99 -12.22 7.82
N LYS A 42 11.72 -12.14 7.38
CA LYS A 42 10.63 -11.69 8.24
C LYS A 42 10.30 -12.70 9.34
N CYS A 43 10.41 -13.99 9.06
CA CYS A 43 10.17 -15.05 10.03
C CYS A 43 11.30 -15.20 11.06
N GLU A 44 12.46 -14.53 10.90
CA GLU A 44 13.45 -14.38 11.97
C GLU A 44 12.82 -13.83 13.26
N LEU A 45 11.80 -12.96 13.13
CA LEU A 45 11.02 -12.45 14.26
C LEU A 45 10.47 -13.60 15.12
N LEU A 46 9.88 -14.60 14.48
CA LEU A 46 9.26 -15.74 15.15
C LEU A 46 10.30 -16.70 15.71
N ALA A 47 11.39 -16.92 14.97
CA ALA A 47 12.47 -17.84 15.38
C ALA A 47 13.18 -17.39 16.67
N GLU A 48 13.23 -16.08 16.91
CA GLU A 48 13.99 -15.49 18.03
C GLU A 48 13.09 -15.02 19.19
N MET A 49 11.77 -15.08 19.07
CA MET A 49 10.89 -14.67 20.17
C MET A 49 10.73 -15.78 21.21
N PRO A 50 10.43 -15.43 22.50
CA PRO A 50 10.19 -16.42 23.54
C PRO A 50 9.06 -17.40 23.19
N ALA A 51 9.21 -18.66 23.58
CA ALA A 51 8.27 -19.75 23.24
C ALA A 51 6.85 -19.52 23.78
N GLU A 52 6.70 -18.78 24.88
CA GLU A 52 5.41 -18.38 25.48
C GLU A 52 4.70 -17.26 24.74
N SER A 53 5.35 -16.64 23.75
CA SER A 53 4.82 -15.53 22.97
C SER A 53 3.71 -15.97 22.01
N ILE A 54 3.03 -14.99 21.40
CA ILE A 54 1.95 -15.23 20.44
C ILE A 54 2.32 -14.63 19.08
N ALA A 55 2.26 -15.46 18.03
CA ALA A 55 2.37 -15.01 16.66
C ALA A 55 0.99 -14.60 16.12
N ILE A 56 0.90 -13.44 15.48
CA ILE A 56 -0.29 -12.97 14.76
C ILE A 56 0.06 -12.91 13.28
N LEU A 57 -0.58 -13.76 12.47
CA LEU A 57 -0.20 -14.01 11.08
C LEU A 57 -1.37 -13.81 10.13
N ASN A 58 -1.09 -13.19 8.98
CA ASN A 58 -2.06 -13.07 7.90
C ASN A 58 -2.29 -14.42 7.22
N HIS A 59 -3.48 -15.01 7.43
CA HIS A 59 -3.90 -16.28 6.86
C HIS A 59 -3.91 -16.27 5.32
N ASP A 60 -4.36 -15.18 4.71
CA ASP A 60 -4.49 -15.08 3.26
C ASP A 60 -3.14 -15.04 2.55
N HIS A 61 -2.04 -14.98 3.32
CA HIS A 61 -0.70 -14.90 2.77
C HIS A 61 0.03 -16.26 2.85
N HIS A 62 -0.26 -17.17 1.91
CA HIS A 62 0.24 -18.56 1.92
C HIS A 62 1.76 -18.69 2.10
N ARG A 63 2.57 -17.81 1.45
CA ARG A 63 4.04 -17.84 1.61
C ARG A 63 4.45 -17.52 3.05
N LEU A 64 3.80 -16.55 3.68
CA LEU A 64 4.03 -16.24 5.08
C LEU A 64 3.70 -17.43 5.97
N MET A 65 2.52 -18.00 5.81
CA MET A 65 2.07 -19.16 6.61
C MET A 65 3.03 -20.34 6.47
N ALA A 66 3.42 -20.69 5.23
CA ALA A 66 4.35 -21.77 4.96
C ALA A 66 5.76 -21.52 5.53
N SER A 67 6.22 -20.26 5.59
CA SER A 67 7.52 -19.90 6.16
C SER A 67 7.49 -19.85 7.68
N ALA A 68 6.43 -19.33 8.26
CA ALA A 68 6.22 -19.28 9.72
C ALA A 68 6.16 -20.70 10.33
N ALA A 69 5.44 -21.62 9.69
CA ALA A 69 5.31 -23.01 10.16
C ALA A 69 6.66 -23.80 10.21
N LYS A 70 7.72 -23.30 9.57
CA LYS A 70 9.05 -23.91 9.62
C LYS A 70 9.86 -23.52 10.86
N VAL A 71 9.50 -22.41 11.50
CA VAL A 71 10.31 -21.79 12.57
C VAL A 71 9.53 -21.50 13.85
N TRP A 72 8.21 -21.68 13.83
CA TRP A 72 7.34 -21.38 14.96
C TRP A 72 6.32 -22.48 15.20
N GLU A 73 6.33 -23.04 16.41
CA GLU A 73 5.41 -24.07 16.91
C GLU A 73 4.55 -23.57 18.10
N GLY A 74 4.74 -22.31 18.50
CA GLY A 74 4.02 -21.71 19.63
C GLY A 74 2.60 -21.25 19.29
N LYS A 75 2.00 -20.52 20.21
CA LYS A 75 0.64 -19.98 20.03
C LYS A 75 0.57 -19.07 18.81
N THR A 76 -0.42 -19.31 17.96
CA THR A 76 -0.67 -18.52 16.76
C THR A 76 -2.12 -18.09 16.72
N LEU A 77 -2.37 -16.83 16.39
CA LEU A 77 -3.67 -16.28 16.00
C LEU A 77 -3.58 -15.82 14.55
N THR A 78 -4.44 -16.38 13.70
CA THR A 78 -4.47 -16.02 12.28
C THR A 78 -5.62 -15.06 11.98
N TYR A 79 -5.43 -14.19 10.98
CA TYR A 79 -6.47 -13.26 10.53
C TYR A 79 -6.47 -13.13 9.01
N GLY A 80 -7.61 -12.83 8.42
CA GLY A 80 -7.73 -12.64 6.99
C GLY A 80 -9.15 -12.27 6.54
N LEU A 81 -9.31 -12.07 5.25
CA LEU A 81 -10.61 -11.90 4.58
C LEU A 81 -11.05 -13.19 3.85
N GLU A 82 -10.12 -14.16 3.68
CA GLU A 82 -10.36 -15.43 3.01
C GLU A 82 -10.35 -16.60 4.00
N GLY A 83 -9.98 -16.34 5.27
CA GLY A 83 -9.94 -17.34 6.34
C GLY A 83 -9.15 -16.88 7.56
N GLY A 84 -8.89 -17.83 8.48
CA GLY A 84 -8.19 -17.59 9.74
C GLY A 84 -9.09 -17.59 10.96
N ASP A 85 -8.48 -17.49 12.14
CA ASP A 85 -9.19 -17.45 13.44
C ASP A 85 -10.03 -16.17 13.60
N LEU A 86 -9.60 -15.08 12.96
CA LEU A 86 -10.34 -13.84 12.77
C LEU A 86 -10.58 -13.65 11.29
N CYS A 87 -11.73 -14.09 10.80
CA CYS A 87 -12.13 -13.95 9.41
C CYS A 87 -13.14 -12.81 9.27
N GLY A 88 -12.72 -11.70 8.64
CA GLY A 88 -13.59 -10.56 8.38
C GLY A 88 -14.19 -10.64 6.98
N GLU A 89 -15.40 -10.12 6.82
CA GLU A 89 -16.05 -9.93 5.52
C GLU A 89 -16.08 -8.44 5.18
N LEU A 90 -15.51 -8.05 4.04
CA LEU A 90 -15.53 -6.66 3.58
C LEU A 90 -16.88 -6.37 2.91
N LEU A 91 -17.76 -5.63 3.60
CA LEU A 91 -19.09 -5.30 3.09
C LEU A 91 -19.02 -4.23 1.98
N ASN A 92 -18.09 -3.31 2.12
CA ASN A 92 -17.76 -2.24 1.16
C ASN A 92 -16.36 -1.70 1.47
N ASN A 93 -15.92 -0.64 0.77
CA ASN A 93 -14.59 -0.09 0.98
C ASN A 93 -14.34 0.54 2.37
N ASP A 94 -15.40 0.78 3.15
CA ASP A 94 -15.34 1.53 4.41
C ASP A 94 -15.85 0.73 5.63
N THR A 95 -16.30 -0.53 5.43
CA THR A 95 -16.93 -1.32 6.52
C THR A 95 -16.55 -2.79 6.42
N ILE A 96 -16.15 -3.36 7.54
CA ILE A 96 -15.89 -4.80 7.70
C ILE A 96 -16.87 -5.41 8.70
N LEU A 97 -17.40 -6.59 8.38
CA LEU A 97 -18.15 -7.44 9.30
C LEU A 97 -17.19 -8.42 9.96
N LEU A 98 -17.13 -8.44 11.27
CA LEU A 98 -16.29 -9.36 12.07
C LEU A 98 -17.05 -9.83 13.31
N ASP A 99 -17.15 -11.15 13.50
CA ASP A 99 -17.88 -11.78 14.63
C ASP A 99 -19.31 -11.21 14.82
N GLY A 100 -20.00 -10.90 13.69
CA GLY A 100 -21.35 -10.32 13.69
C GLY A 100 -21.42 -8.81 13.98
N MET A 101 -20.28 -8.15 14.12
CA MET A 101 -20.20 -6.70 14.31
C MET A 101 -19.78 -5.99 13.03
N GLU A 102 -20.53 -4.97 12.63
CA GLU A 102 -20.11 -4.04 11.58
C GLU A 102 -19.18 -3.00 12.18
N LEU A 103 -17.95 -2.94 11.67
CA LEU A 103 -16.92 -2.02 12.14
C LEU A 103 -16.51 -1.10 11.01
N PRO A 104 -16.61 0.23 11.18
CA PRO A 104 -16.08 1.19 10.22
C PRO A 104 -14.57 1.04 10.08
N LEU A 105 -14.06 0.99 8.85
CA LEU A 105 -12.63 0.96 8.60
C LEU A 105 -12.02 2.34 8.89
N PRO A 106 -10.90 2.41 9.62
CA PRO A 106 -10.18 3.66 9.82
C PRO A 106 -9.64 4.26 8.51
N LEU A 107 -9.40 3.41 7.53
CA LEU A 107 -8.91 3.75 6.20
C LEU A 107 -9.59 2.86 5.16
N PRO A 108 -10.02 3.41 4.02
CA PRO A 108 -10.76 2.66 3.01
C PRO A 108 -9.89 1.64 2.27
N GLY A 109 -10.54 0.61 1.74
CA GLY A 109 -9.98 -0.37 0.82
C GLY A 109 -9.52 -1.68 1.47
N ARG A 110 -9.56 -2.74 0.64
CA ARG A 110 -9.28 -4.13 1.05
C ARG A 110 -7.97 -4.30 1.81
N HIS A 111 -6.89 -3.67 1.36
CA HIS A 111 -5.58 -3.77 2.01
C HIS A 111 -5.57 -3.15 3.41
N ASN A 112 -6.33 -2.07 3.62
CA ASN A 112 -6.49 -1.45 4.93
C ASN A 112 -7.41 -2.27 5.84
N ALA A 113 -8.42 -2.95 5.29
CA ALA A 113 -9.22 -3.90 6.05
C ALA A 113 -8.35 -5.04 6.60
N VAL A 114 -7.46 -5.62 5.80
CA VAL A 114 -6.50 -6.64 6.27
C VAL A 114 -5.56 -6.09 7.34
N ASN A 115 -5.05 -4.87 7.19
CA ASN A 115 -4.23 -4.22 8.22
C ASN A 115 -5.03 -3.95 9.51
N TYR A 116 -6.31 -3.59 9.39
CA TYR A 116 -7.19 -3.40 10.53
C TYR A 116 -7.46 -4.70 11.27
N LEU A 117 -7.68 -5.82 10.55
CA LEU A 117 -7.80 -7.15 11.15
C LEU A 117 -6.54 -7.53 11.95
N ALA A 118 -5.34 -7.17 11.48
CA ALA A 118 -4.12 -7.37 12.25
C ALA A 118 -4.14 -6.62 13.58
N ALA A 119 -4.59 -5.36 13.58
CA ALA A 119 -4.72 -4.56 14.79
C ALA A 119 -5.80 -5.13 15.74
N LEU A 120 -6.94 -5.56 15.20
CA LEU A 120 -8.01 -6.22 15.97
C LEU A 120 -7.53 -7.54 16.59
N ALA A 121 -6.69 -8.31 15.87
CA ALA A 121 -6.07 -9.53 16.39
C ALA A 121 -5.18 -9.23 17.60
N VAL A 122 -4.39 -8.15 17.54
CA VAL A 122 -3.62 -7.68 18.73
C VAL A 122 -4.56 -7.30 19.87
N GLY A 123 -5.62 -6.53 19.58
CA GLY A 123 -6.63 -6.13 20.55
C GLY A 123 -7.27 -7.35 21.25
N LYS A 124 -7.62 -8.39 20.47
CA LYS A 124 -8.15 -9.65 21.00
C LYS A 124 -7.20 -10.33 21.98
N VAL A 125 -5.92 -10.42 21.62
CA VAL A 125 -4.88 -11.00 22.51
C VAL A 125 -4.73 -10.19 23.78
N LEU A 126 -4.90 -8.89 23.73
CA LEU A 126 -4.82 -7.98 24.88
C LEU A 126 -6.14 -7.86 25.66
N GLY A 127 -7.22 -8.55 25.25
CA GLY A 127 -8.52 -8.50 25.90
C GLY A 127 -9.27 -7.16 25.72
N ILE A 128 -8.99 -6.44 24.65
CA ILE A 128 -9.68 -5.17 24.33
C ILE A 128 -11.05 -5.49 23.76
N ASP A 129 -12.08 -4.84 24.31
CA ASP A 129 -13.45 -4.93 23.82
C ASP A 129 -13.60 -4.10 22.53
N TRP A 130 -14.09 -4.72 21.45
CA TRP A 130 -14.29 -4.08 20.16
C TRP A 130 -15.59 -3.27 20.04
N GLU A 131 -16.50 -3.37 21.00
CA GLU A 131 -17.76 -2.58 20.99
C GLU A 131 -17.49 -1.08 20.84
N VAL A 132 -16.40 -0.58 21.44
CA VAL A 132 -16.00 0.82 21.34
C VAL A 132 -15.61 1.23 19.90
N LEU A 133 -15.26 0.27 19.05
CA LEU A 133 -14.81 0.50 17.66
C LEU A 133 -15.97 0.71 16.70
N LYS A 134 -17.20 0.38 17.09
CA LYS A 134 -18.42 0.65 16.30
C LYS A 134 -18.63 2.13 16.00
N GLN A 135 -18.06 3.00 16.82
CA GLN A 135 -18.09 4.46 16.59
C GLN A 135 -17.05 4.93 15.55
N GLY A 136 -16.23 4.01 15.05
CA GLY A 136 -15.10 4.31 14.17
C GLY A 136 -13.85 4.79 14.92
N LEU A 137 -12.73 4.74 14.23
CA LEU A 137 -11.43 5.22 14.71
C LEU A 137 -10.91 6.31 13.79
N SER A 138 -10.47 7.42 14.38
CA SER A 138 -9.66 8.39 13.65
C SER A 138 -8.19 8.07 13.83
N VAL A 139 -7.46 7.93 12.72
CA VAL A 139 -6.03 7.65 12.74
C VAL A 139 -5.26 8.86 12.22
N GLN A 140 -4.20 9.24 12.92
CA GLN A 140 -3.25 10.23 12.45
C GLN A 140 -2.13 9.52 11.71
N LEU A 141 -1.96 9.83 10.44
CA LEU A 141 -0.94 9.24 9.59
C LEU A 141 0.12 10.27 9.22
N PRO A 142 1.36 9.83 8.97
CA PRO A 142 2.38 10.67 8.36
C PRO A 142 1.91 11.21 7.00
N ASP A 143 2.48 12.33 6.57
CA ASP A 143 2.21 12.90 5.25
C ASP A 143 2.48 11.89 4.14
N GLY A 144 1.64 11.91 3.10
CA GLY A 144 1.74 10.98 1.98
C GLY A 144 1.33 9.54 2.27
N ARG A 145 0.66 9.25 3.39
CA ARG A 145 0.08 7.94 3.69
C ARG A 145 -1.43 8.02 3.81
N ALA A 146 -2.15 7.37 2.90
CA ALA A 146 -3.60 7.27 2.88
C ALA A 146 -4.31 8.62 3.15
N ARG A 147 -3.72 9.73 2.69
CA ARG A 147 -4.33 11.04 2.83
C ARG A 147 -5.31 11.28 1.70
N ARG A 148 -6.49 11.74 2.07
CA ARG A 148 -7.51 12.17 1.14
C ARG A 148 -7.68 13.69 1.23
N TYR A 149 -7.73 14.35 0.08
CA TYR A 149 -8.07 15.74 -0.02
C TYR A 149 -9.27 15.90 -0.94
N ASP A 150 -10.34 16.43 -0.38
CA ASP A 150 -11.55 16.80 -1.14
C ASP A 150 -11.42 18.28 -1.55
N LEU A 151 -11.30 18.51 -2.85
CA LEU A 151 -11.13 19.84 -3.42
C LEU A 151 -12.46 20.36 -3.99
N ALA A 152 -12.48 21.63 -4.41
CA ALA A 152 -13.59 22.19 -5.15
C ALA A 152 -13.89 21.36 -6.43
N GLN A 153 -15.05 21.59 -7.04
CA GLN A 153 -15.47 20.90 -8.26
C GLN A 153 -15.57 19.36 -8.13
N ASP A 154 -15.77 18.82 -6.91
CA ASP A 154 -15.82 17.37 -6.65
C ASP A 154 -14.56 16.62 -7.11
N ILE A 155 -13.38 17.24 -6.99
CA ILE A 155 -12.10 16.60 -7.25
C ILE A 155 -11.59 15.99 -5.95
N VAL A 156 -11.13 14.73 -6.01
CA VAL A 156 -10.56 14.03 -4.86
C VAL A 156 -9.14 13.58 -5.16
N ILE A 157 -8.22 13.91 -4.28
CA ILE A 157 -6.84 13.41 -4.30
C ILE A 157 -6.70 12.29 -3.26
N LEU A 158 -6.12 11.16 -3.69
CA LEU A 158 -5.63 10.08 -2.86
C LEU A 158 -4.10 10.18 -2.83
N ASP A 159 -3.56 10.70 -1.73
CA ASP A 159 -2.11 10.91 -1.58
C ASP A 159 -1.47 9.72 -0.85
N GLU A 160 -0.73 8.94 -1.62
CA GLU A 160 0.03 7.75 -1.22
C GLU A 160 1.53 7.93 -1.53
N THR A 161 2.02 9.16 -1.49
CA THR A 161 3.38 9.52 -1.95
C THR A 161 4.49 9.14 -0.99
N TYR A 162 4.19 8.61 0.21
CA TYR A 162 5.19 8.27 1.20
C TYR A 162 6.14 7.16 0.74
N ASN A 163 5.61 6.11 0.11
CA ASN A 163 6.44 5.03 -0.42
C ASN A 163 5.68 4.19 -1.46
N ALA A 164 6.42 3.43 -2.27
CA ALA A 164 5.86 2.56 -3.28
C ALA A 164 6.62 1.23 -3.39
N GLY A 165 5.86 0.16 -3.49
CA GLY A 165 6.27 -1.17 -3.89
C GLY A 165 5.13 -1.80 -4.68
N LEU A 166 5.39 -2.91 -5.38
CA LEU A 166 4.44 -3.50 -6.33
C LEU A 166 3.05 -3.70 -5.72
N GLU A 167 2.95 -4.37 -4.58
CA GLU A 167 1.68 -4.70 -3.94
C GLU A 167 0.92 -3.43 -3.54
N SER A 168 1.64 -2.43 -3.02
CA SER A 168 1.02 -1.17 -2.61
C SER A 168 0.60 -0.30 -3.79
N MET A 169 1.31 -0.35 -4.93
CA MET A 169 0.89 0.27 -6.18
C MET A 169 -0.41 -0.35 -6.69
N LEU A 170 -0.47 -1.69 -6.75
CA LEU A 170 -1.65 -2.42 -7.19
C LEU A 170 -2.85 -2.18 -6.27
N ALA A 171 -2.62 -2.10 -4.96
CA ALA A 171 -3.67 -1.79 -3.99
C ALA A 171 -4.20 -0.35 -4.15
N GLY A 172 -3.31 0.64 -4.33
CA GLY A 172 -3.70 2.03 -4.59
C GLY A 172 -4.49 2.20 -5.89
N LEU A 173 -4.09 1.50 -6.96
CA LEU A 173 -4.83 1.52 -8.23
C LEU A 173 -6.24 0.93 -8.09
N ARG A 174 -6.40 -0.16 -7.33
CA ARG A 174 -7.73 -0.73 -7.04
C ARG A 174 -8.59 0.25 -6.23
N LEU A 175 -8.00 0.84 -5.18
CA LEU A 175 -8.70 1.86 -4.39
C LEU A 175 -9.16 3.03 -5.25
N LEU A 176 -8.30 3.51 -6.18
CA LEU A 176 -8.66 4.55 -7.14
C LEU A 176 -9.83 4.11 -8.03
N ALA A 177 -9.77 2.90 -8.60
CA ALA A 177 -10.81 2.35 -9.47
C ALA A 177 -12.15 2.23 -8.74
N ASP A 178 -12.12 1.82 -7.46
CA ASP A 178 -13.30 1.67 -6.61
C ASP A 178 -13.84 3.00 -6.06
N THR A 179 -13.05 4.09 -6.13
CA THR A 179 -13.48 5.40 -5.63
C THR A 179 -14.50 6.02 -6.59
N PRO A 180 -15.75 6.30 -6.16
CA PRO A 180 -16.76 6.88 -7.04
C PRO A 180 -16.34 8.24 -7.58
N GLY A 181 -16.45 8.44 -8.89
CA GLY A 181 -16.09 9.68 -9.60
C GLY A 181 -16.30 9.55 -11.10
N LYS A 182 -16.06 10.63 -11.84
CA LYS A 182 -16.23 10.64 -13.30
C LYS A 182 -15.06 9.99 -14.01
N ARG A 183 -13.83 10.42 -13.70
CA ARG A 183 -12.59 9.86 -14.26
C ARG A 183 -11.66 9.43 -13.13
N ARG A 184 -10.81 8.42 -13.40
CA ARG A 184 -9.77 7.92 -12.52
C ARG A 184 -8.42 8.19 -13.16
N ILE A 185 -7.62 8.99 -12.49
CA ILE A 185 -6.32 9.46 -12.97
C ILE A 185 -5.26 8.95 -12.00
N ALA A 186 -4.27 8.21 -12.50
CA ALA A 186 -3.14 7.80 -11.70
C ALA A 186 -1.90 8.64 -12.04
N VAL A 187 -1.20 9.15 -11.04
CA VAL A 187 0.08 9.83 -11.13
C VAL A 187 1.11 8.98 -10.40
N LEU A 188 1.90 8.22 -11.13
CA LEU A 188 2.75 7.19 -10.57
C LEU A 188 4.23 7.47 -10.83
N GLY A 189 5.05 7.28 -9.81
CA GLY A 189 6.50 7.40 -9.92
C GLY A 189 7.24 6.08 -9.72
N THR A 190 8.58 6.16 -9.73
CA THR A 190 9.45 5.00 -9.58
C THR A 190 9.21 4.26 -8.27
N MET A 191 9.20 2.93 -8.34
CA MET A 191 9.37 2.02 -7.21
C MET A 191 10.86 1.68 -7.06
N LYS A 192 11.45 1.99 -5.91
CA LYS A 192 12.88 1.73 -5.62
C LYS A 192 13.11 0.37 -4.96
N GLU A 193 14.36 -0.06 -4.90
CA GLU A 193 14.83 -1.29 -4.24
C GLU A 193 14.29 -2.61 -4.84
N LEU A 194 13.94 -2.60 -6.14
CA LEU A 194 13.41 -3.77 -6.85
C LEU A 194 14.50 -4.59 -7.58
N GLY A 195 15.74 -4.07 -7.68
CA GLY A 195 16.83 -4.73 -8.39
C GLY A 195 16.45 -5.05 -9.84
N ASP A 196 16.87 -6.21 -10.33
CA ASP A 196 16.64 -6.65 -11.73
C ASP A 196 15.14 -6.82 -12.08
N ARG A 197 14.25 -6.81 -11.08
CA ARG A 197 12.81 -6.93 -11.29
C ARG A 197 12.12 -5.57 -11.53
N ALA A 198 12.86 -4.45 -11.48
CA ALA A 198 12.29 -3.11 -11.58
C ALA A 198 11.44 -2.93 -12.85
N ILE A 199 12.00 -3.25 -14.02
CA ILE A 199 11.32 -3.11 -15.33
C ILE A 199 10.06 -3.97 -15.41
N GLU A 200 10.14 -5.23 -14.94
CA GLU A 200 8.99 -6.13 -14.94
C GLU A 200 7.85 -5.59 -14.08
N PHE A 201 8.16 -5.14 -12.86
CA PHE A 201 7.16 -4.68 -11.91
C PHE A 201 6.53 -3.34 -12.32
N HIS A 202 7.31 -2.42 -12.90
CA HIS A 202 6.73 -1.19 -13.46
C HIS A 202 5.79 -1.48 -14.63
N ARG A 203 6.16 -2.42 -15.50
CA ARG A 203 5.26 -2.87 -16.58
C ARG A 203 3.99 -3.52 -16.03
N GLN A 204 4.08 -4.28 -14.94
CA GLN A 204 2.92 -4.89 -14.28
C GLN A 204 1.98 -3.82 -13.70
N VAL A 205 2.51 -2.75 -13.10
CA VAL A 205 1.72 -1.60 -12.62
C VAL A 205 0.98 -0.93 -13.78
N GLY A 206 1.65 -0.70 -14.91
CA GLY A 206 1.00 -0.15 -16.11
C GLY A 206 -0.13 -1.05 -16.63
N ARG A 207 0.08 -2.38 -16.66
CA ARG A 207 -0.98 -3.35 -17.03
C ARG A 207 -2.16 -3.26 -16.07
N ALA A 208 -1.90 -3.18 -14.77
CA ALA A 208 -2.96 -3.06 -13.78
C ALA A 208 -3.81 -1.80 -13.97
N ALA A 209 -3.19 -0.66 -14.29
CA ALA A 209 -3.90 0.56 -14.61
C ALA A 209 -4.84 0.38 -15.81
N ARG A 210 -4.35 -0.29 -16.88
CA ARG A 210 -5.15 -0.63 -18.07
C ARG A 210 -6.29 -1.60 -17.74
N ASP A 211 -5.98 -2.68 -17.03
CA ASP A 211 -6.95 -3.75 -16.74
C ASP A 211 -8.07 -3.26 -15.80
N LEU A 212 -7.78 -2.25 -14.97
CA LEU A 212 -8.74 -1.51 -14.15
C LEU A 212 -9.47 -0.41 -14.92
N GLN A 213 -9.17 -0.23 -16.21
CA GLN A 213 -9.81 0.74 -17.11
C GLN A 213 -9.74 2.18 -16.58
N LEU A 214 -8.58 2.59 -16.09
CA LEU A 214 -8.38 3.98 -15.67
C LEU A 214 -8.47 4.91 -16.89
N ASP A 215 -8.85 6.16 -16.66
CA ASP A 215 -9.00 7.16 -17.71
C ASP A 215 -7.67 7.78 -18.13
N ALA A 216 -6.72 7.93 -17.18
CA ALA A 216 -5.41 8.51 -17.46
C ALA A 216 -4.31 7.96 -16.54
N LEU A 217 -3.10 7.91 -17.09
CA LEU A 217 -1.87 7.60 -16.36
C LEU A 217 -0.79 8.64 -16.68
N PHE A 218 -0.37 9.38 -15.67
CA PHE A 218 0.84 10.19 -15.69
C PHE A 218 1.98 9.41 -15.03
N VAL A 219 3.07 9.22 -15.76
CA VAL A 219 4.24 8.48 -15.29
C VAL A 219 5.37 9.47 -15.00
N PHE A 220 5.83 9.52 -13.75
CA PHE A 220 6.95 10.35 -13.32
C PHE A 220 8.03 9.47 -12.68
N ALA A 221 8.71 8.70 -13.51
CA ALA A 221 9.65 7.66 -13.11
C ALA A 221 10.97 7.76 -13.86
N ASP A 222 11.99 7.03 -13.40
CA ASP A 222 13.24 6.90 -14.11
C ASP A 222 12.98 6.33 -15.51
N PHE A 223 13.87 6.63 -16.47
CA PHE A 223 13.59 6.47 -17.90
C PHE A 223 13.14 5.06 -18.32
N GLU A 224 13.84 4.02 -17.88
CA GLU A 224 13.52 2.63 -18.26
C GLU A 224 12.23 2.15 -17.58
N GLU A 225 12.03 2.51 -16.32
CA GLU A 225 10.84 2.20 -15.54
C GLU A 225 9.62 2.92 -16.08
N ALA A 226 9.77 4.19 -16.50
CA ALA A 226 8.71 4.97 -17.13
C ALA A 226 8.28 4.35 -18.45
N ALA A 227 9.24 3.99 -19.31
CA ALA A 227 8.97 3.32 -20.59
C ALA A 227 8.26 1.97 -20.37
N ALA A 228 8.69 1.18 -19.36
CA ALA A 228 8.07 -0.10 -19.03
C ALA A 228 6.64 0.06 -18.52
N MET A 229 6.40 1.05 -17.65
CA MET A 229 5.07 1.33 -17.12
C MET A 229 4.12 1.79 -18.23
N ALA A 230 4.55 2.73 -19.06
CA ALA A 230 3.77 3.20 -20.22
C ALA A 230 3.48 2.08 -21.22
N ALA A 231 4.45 1.21 -21.51
CA ALA A 231 4.24 0.04 -22.36
C ALA A 231 3.23 -0.95 -21.76
N GLY A 232 3.22 -1.12 -20.43
CA GLY A 232 2.21 -1.91 -19.74
C GLY A 232 0.81 -1.32 -19.84
N ALA A 233 0.72 0.01 -19.84
CA ALA A 233 -0.52 0.77 -19.89
C ALA A 233 -1.05 0.99 -21.33
N ALA A 234 -0.41 0.41 -22.33
CA ALA A 234 -0.84 0.55 -23.71
C ALA A 234 -2.30 0.16 -23.90
N GLY A 235 -3.11 1.06 -24.43
CA GLY A 235 -4.55 0.92 -24.58
C GLY A 235 -5.38 1.74 -23.61
N LEU A 236 -4.76 2.41 -22.62
CA LEU A 236 -5.45 3.46 -21.85
C LEU A 236 -5.77 4.66 -22.75
N PRO A 237 -6.87 5.39 -22.45
CA PRO A 237 -7.25 6.59 -23.22
C PRO A 237 -6.17 7.67 -23.22
N PHE A 238 -5.43 7.79 -22.13
CA PHE A 238 -4.36 8.78 -21.98
C PHE A 238 -3.18 8.21 -21.17
N VAL A 239 -1.97 8.36 -21.71
CA VAL A 239 -0.71 8.05 -21.01
C VAL A 239 0.30 9.14 -21.34
N GLU A 240 0.86 9.76 -20.30
CA GLU A 240 1.89 10.78 -20.45
C GLU A 240 3.10 10.46 -19.56
N ILE A 241 4.31 10.68 -20.09
CA ILE A 241 5.56 10.52 -19.34
C ILE A 241 6.12 11.91 -19.06
N GLY A 242 6.28 12.25 -17.78
CA GLY A 242 6.96 13.44 -17.31
C GLY A 242 8.47 13.21 -17.17
N ASP A 243 9.24 14.28 -17.28
CA ASP A 243 10.70 14.23 -17.13
C ASP A 243 11.09 14.41 -15.65
N ILE A 244 11.42 13.29 -14.98
CA ILE A 244 11.87 13.28 -13.57
C ILE A 244 13.25 13.92 -13.39
N THR A 245 14.06 14.02 -14.47
CA THR A 245 15.43 14.56 -14.43
C THR A 245 15.46 16.06 -14.61
N ALA A 246 14.41 16.66 -15.15
CA ALA A 246 14.29 18.09 -15.33
C ALA A 246 14.24 18.81 -13.98
N LYS A 247 14.96 19.92 -13.87
CA LYS A 247 15.01 20.74 -12.65
C LYS A 247 13.61 21.15 -12.17
N ASP A 248 12.76 21.54 -13.11
CA ASP A 248 11.39 22.00 -12.86
C ASP A 248 10.34 20.92 -13.24
N GLY A 249 10.75 19.65 -13.33
CA GLY A 249 9.89 18.56 -13.78
C GLY A 249 8.66 18.32 -12.90
N ARG A 250 8.77 18.59 -11.60
CA ARG A 250 7.64 18.47 -10.66
C ARG A 250 6.62 19.60 -10.84
N GLU A 251 7.10 20.81 -11.03
CA GLU A 251 6.28 21.99 -11.32
C GLU A 251 5.58 21.85 -12.67
N ASP A 252 6.29 21.35 -13.69
CA ASP A 252 5.72 21.08 -15.00
C ASP A 252 4.63 20.02 -14.92
N LEU A 253 4.88 18.91 -14.21
CA LEU A 253 3.86 17.87 -13.98
C LEU A 253 2.62 18.43 -13.26
N ALA A 254 2.80 19.23 -12.22
CA ALA A 254 1.68 19.85 -11.50
C ALA A 254 0.86 20.75 -12.42
N LYS A 255 1.53 21.58 -13.25
CA LYS A 255 0.88 22.47 -14.22
C LYS A 255 0.12 21.70 -15.31
N ARG A 256 0.70 20.61 -15.83
CA ARG A 256 0.02 19.76 -16.83
C ARG A 256 -1.22 19.08 -16.23
N LEU A 257 -1.10 18.58 -15.01
CA LEU A 257 -2.24 18.01 -14.30
C LEU A 257 -3.34 19.05 -14.08
N LEU A 258 -2.98 20.28 -13.69
CA LEU A 258 -3.95 21.37 -13.51
C LEU A 258 -4.72 21.66 -14.80
N GLY A 259 -4.06 21.67 -15.95
CA GLY A 259 -4.70 21.85 -17.25
C GLY A 259 -5.47 20.62 -17.76
N PHE A 260 -5.29 19.46 -17.15
CA PHE A 260 -5.92 18.19 -17.56
C PHE A 260 -7.15 17.82 -16.74
N VAL A 261 -7.15 18.15 -15.44
CA VAL A 261 -8.21 17.73 -14.51
C VAL A 261 -9.51 18.44 -14.76
N GLU A 262 -10.60 17.73 -14.49
CA GLU A 262 -11.97 18.22 -14.65
C GLU A 262 -12.81 17.90 -13.42
N LYS A 263 -13.96 18.57 -13.34
CA LYS A 263 -14.95 18.34 -12.28
C LYS A 263 -15.31 16.86 -12.15
N GLY A 264 -15.17 16.32 -10.94
CA GLY A 264 -15.54 14.94 -10.62
C GLY A 264 -14.41 13.94 -10.73
N ASP A 265 -13.16 14.39 -10.94
CA ASP A 265 -11.99 13.51 -11.07
C ASP A 265 -11.53 12.94 -9.73
N ARG A 266 -10.99 11.72 -9.79
CA ARG A 266 -10.31 11.03 -8.70
C ARG A 266 -8.86 10.83 -9.10
N ILE A 267 -7.92 11.31 -8.28
CA ILE A 267 -6.50 11.36 -8.62
C ILE A 267 -5.71 10.61 -7.55
N LEU A 268 -4.99 9.58 -7.94
CA LEU A 268 -4.03 8.88 -7.07
C LEU A 268 -2.62 9.39 -7.35
N PHE A 269 -1.90 9.81 -6.31
CA PHE A 269 -0.47 10.06 -6.37
C PHE A 269 0.29 9.00 -5.59
N LYS A 270 1.22 8.27 -6.24
CA LYS A 270 2.01 7.23 -5.56
C LYS A 270 3.39 7.03 -6.15
N ALA A 271 4.41 7.09 -5.30
CA ALA A 271 5.82 6.86 -5.66
C ALA A 271 6.65 6.45 -4.45
N SER A 272 7.87 5.98 -4.69
CA SER A 272 8.88 5.91 -3.63
C SER A 272 9.24 7.30 -3.13
N HIS A 273 9.54 7.42 -1.84
CA HIS A 273 9.77 8.70 -1.17
C HIS A 273 10.81 9.61 -1.87
N SER A 274 11.86 9.00 -2.42
CA SER A 274 12.94 9.72 -3.13
C SER A 274 12.50 10.40 -4.43
N VAL A 275 11.32 10.09 -4.97
CA VAL A 275 10.73 10.77 -6.13
C VAL A 275 10.19 12.15 -5.74
N GLU A 276 9.86 12.33 -4.45
CA GLU A 276 9.29 13.57 -3.90
C GLU A 276 7.97 13.97 -4.58
N LEU A 277 7.14 12.98 -4.92
CA LEU A 277 5.86 13.25 -5.60
C LEU A 277 4.87 14.03 -4.71
N ASN A 278 5.08 14.04 -3.39
CA ASN A 278 4.35 14.90 -2.46
C ASN A 278 4.46 16.39 -2.82
N ARG A 279 5.60 16.85 -3.36
CA ARG A 279 5.75 18.23 -3.83
C ARG A 279 4.83 18.56 -5.00
N VAL A 280 4.56 17.57 -5.87
CA VAL A 280 3.58 17.74 -6.96
C VAL A 280 2.17 17.88 -6.39
N VAL A 281 1.82 17.08 -5.37
CA VAL A 281 0.53 17.18 -4.66
C VAL A 281 0.37 18.56 -4.02
N GLU A 282 1.39 19.02 -3.29
CA GLU A 282 1.38 20.32 -2.61
C GLU A 282 1.21 21.47 -3.62
N LYS A 283 2.01 21.45 -4.69
CA LYS A 283 1.98 22.46 -5.75
C LYS A 283 0.63 22.47 -6.46
N PHE A 284 0.14 21.28 -6.89
CA PHE A 284 -1.16 21.16 -7.54
C PHE A 284 -2.30 21.73 -6.67
N ARG A 285 -2.31 21.38 -5.38
CA ARG A 285 -3.33 21.87 -4.45
C ARG A 285 -3.26 23.38 -4.23
N ALA A 286 -2.05 23.94 -4.16
CA ALA A 286 -1.86 25.39 -4.00
C ALA A 286 -2.37 26.16 -5.24
N ASP A 287 -2.00 25.69 -6.43
CA ASP A 287 -2.40 26.31 -7.68
C ASP A 287 -3.91 26.19 -7.91
N PHE A 288 -4.49 24.99 -7.63
CA PHE A 288 -5.93 24.77 -7.75
C PHE A 288 -6.77 25.61 -6.79
N ALA A 289 -6.25 25.94 -5.61
CA ALA A 289 -6.94 26.83 -4.64
C ALA A 289 -6.81 28.31 -5.01
N GLY A 290 -5.87 28.69 -5.90
CA GLY A 290 -5.66 30.05 -6.36
C GLY A 290 -6.47 30.43 -7.62
N GLU A 291 -7.10 29.45 -8.26
CA GLU A 291 -8.07 29.62 -9.36
C GLU A 291 -9.49 29.71 -8.82
#